data_8c47caa4e64503a09487ea1c2b843aed
#
_entry.id   8c47caa4e64503a09487ea1c2b843aed
#
_cell.length_a   1.000
_cell.length_b   1.000
_cell.length_c   1.000
_cell.angle_alpha   90.00
_cell.angle_beta   90.00
_cell.angle_gamma   90.00
#
_symmetry.space_group_name_H-M   'P 1'
#
loop_
_entity.id
_entity.type
_entity.pdbx_description
1 polymer ?
#
loop_
_entity_poly.entity_id
_entity_poly.type
_entity_poly.pdbx_seq_one_letter_code
_entity_poly.pdbx_strand_id
1 'polypeptide(L)'
;MHVPQTILDQPLTLPNGAVVKNRLLKSAMSETLGTREGAPTPALNRLYRAWAEGGIGLCVTGNVMVDLRALGEPGNVVIEDAAHLAALQAWAKAGTANGTQCWVQLNHPGKQAPRGLNHETVAPSAVPFRDDLKAFFATPRALTGAEVRALVARFGKAAGIVKQAGFTGVQIHGAHGYLVSQFLSPHHNLRTDEWGGSPEKRRRFLMEVYRAIRKATGAGFPIGIKLNSADFQRGGFTEEESLDTIRALAHAGIDLIEISGGTYESPAMTGVKSGREPARESTRQR
;
A
#
# COMPACT_ATOMS: atom_id res chain seq x y z
N MET A 1 35.62 22.31 -5.61
CA MET A 1 34.44 22.99 -6.19
C MET A 1 33.23 22.68 -5.29
N HIS A 2 32.61 23.72 -4.73
CA HIS A 2 31.41 23.54 -3.91
C HIS A 2 30.25 23.34 -4.86
N VAL A 3 29.74 22.12 -4.98
CA VAL A 3 28.50 21.85 -5.74
C VAL A 3 27.37 22.52 -4.96
N PRO A 4 26.57 23.42 -5.55
CA PRO A 4 25.47 24.04 -4.84
C PRO A 4 24.54 22.94 -4.33
N GLN A 5 24.28 22.93 -3.02
CA GLN A 5 23.36 21.99 -2.39
C GLN A 5 21.95 22.28 -2.89
N THR A 6 21.36 21.35 -3.62
CA THR A 6 20.00 21.49 -4.14
C THR A 6 18.98 21.25 -3.02
N ILE A 7 17.73 21.68 -3.18
CA ILE A 7 16.66 21.39 -2.24
C ILE A 7 16.42 19.86 -2.09
N LEU A 8 16.77 19.08 -3.11
CA LEU A 8 16.65 17.63 -3.10
C LEU A 8 17.64 16.96 -2.16
N ASP A 9 18.80 17.58 -1.92
CA ASP A 9 19.84 17.06 -1.01
C ASP A 9 19.56 17.36 0.46
N GLN A 10 18.57 18.23 0.74
CA GLN A 10 18.25 18.61 2.10
C GLN A 10 17.48 17.51 2.82
N PRO A 11 17.78 17.24 4.09
CA PRO A 11 17.02 16.29 4.87
C PRO A 11 15.56 16.73 5.06
N LEU A 12 14.69 15.75 5.28
CA LEU A 12 13.28 15.93 5.61
C LEU A 12 12.99 15.30 6.97
N THR A 13 12.56 16.09 7.94
CA THR A 13 12.06 15.58 9.21
C THR A 13 10.58 15.27 9.10
N LEU A 14 10.20 14.04 9.41
CA LEU A 14 8.81 13.59 9.42
C LEU A 14 8.11 14.03 10.72
N PRO A 15 6.76 14.04 10.77
CA PRO A 15 5.99 14.46 11.96
C PRO A 15 6.36 13.71 13.23
N ASN A 16 6.75 12.44 13.16
CA ASN A 16 7.19 11.65 14.31
C ASN A 16 8.66 11.86 14.70
N GLY A 17 9.37 12.80 14.07
CA GLY A 17 10.77 13.13 14.33
C GLY A 17 11.80 12.27 13.55
N ALA A 18 11.38 11.25 12.80
CA ALA A 18 12.31 10.51 11.96
C ALA A 18 12.86 11.38 10.83
N VAL A 19 14.14 11.20 10.50
CA VAL A 19 14.81 12.01 9.48
C VAL A 19 15.08 11.15 8.25
N VAL A 20 14.64 11.65 7.09
CA VAL A 20 15.03 11.16 5.77
C VAL A 20 16.19 12.02 5.27
N LYS A 21 17.31 11.39 4.92
CA LYS A 21 18.58 12.10 4.63
C LYS A 21 18.53 13.07 3.44
N ASN A 22 17.59 12.91 2.54
CA ASN A 22 17.32 13.80 1.39
C ASN A 22 15.87 13.63 0.91
N ARG A 23 15.45 14.42 -0.08
CA ARG A 23 14.06 14.45 -0.57
C ARG A 23 13.80 13.52 -1.77
N LEU A 24 14.64 12.48 -1.94
CA LEU A 24 14.47 11.49 -3.00
C LEU A 24 13.77 10.24 -2.44
N LEU A 25 12.61 9.93 -2.96
CA LEU A 25 11.82 8.75 -2.61
C LEU A 25 11.73 7.80 -3.81
N LYS A 26 12.13 6.54 -3.60
CA LYS A 26 11.81 5.45 -4.52
C LYS A 26 10.46 4.86 -4.10
N SER A 27 9.43 5.12 -4.90
CA SER A 27 8.09 4.58 -4.70
C SER A 27 8.04 3.05 -4.78
N ALA A 28 7.00 2.45 -4.20
CA ALA A 28 6.77 1.01 -4.28
C ALA A 28 6.61 0.55 -5.73
N MET A 29 7.33 -0.51 -6.09
CA MET A 29 7.23 -1.23 -7.36
C MET A 29 7.30 -2.73 -7.07
N SER A 30 6.46 -3.53 -7.73
CA SER A 30 6.46 -4.98 -7.55
C SER A 30 7.73 -5.59 -8.13
N GLU A 31 8.48 -6.33 -7.35
CA GLU A 31 9.72 -7.00 -7.77
C GLU A 31 9.50 -8.46 -8.17
N THR A 32 8.51 -9.13 -7.59
CA THR A 32 8.22 -10.56 -7.80
C THR A 32 9.43 -11.47 -7.53
N LEU A 33 10.25 -11.11 -6.55
CA LEU A 33 11.49 -11.79 -6.20
C LEU A 33 11.42 -12.56 -4.86
N GLY A 34 10.23 -12.75 -4.30
CA GLY A 34 10.01 -13.63 -3.15
C GLY A 34 10.04 -15.11 -3.54
N THR A 35 10.20 -15.99 -2.56
CA THR A 35 10.04 -17.42 -2.76
C THR A 35 8.56 -17.81 -2.86
N ARG A 36 8.28 -19.06 -3.22
CA ARG A 36 6.91 -19.59 -3.25
C ARG A 36 6.25 -19.55 -1.86
N GLU A 37 7.02 -19.68 -0.81
CA GLU A 37 6.61 -19.64 0.60
C GLU A 37 6.52 -18.20 1.13
N GLY A 38 6.73 -17.17 0.29
CA GLY A 38 6.65 -15.77 0.65
C GLY A 38 7.89 -15.19 1.35
N ALA A 39 9.02 -15.91 1.38
CA ALA A 39 10.25 -15.39 1.97
C ALA A 39 10.96 -14.40 1.02
N PRO A 40 11.61 -13.33 1.53
CA PRO A 40 12.51 -12.51 0.72
C PRO A 40 13.75 -13.30 0.32
N THR A 41 14.30 -13.00 -0.87
CA THR A 41 15.45 -13.69 -1.44
C THR A 41 16.73 -12.85 -1.41
N PRO A 42 17.92 -13.45 -1.59
CA PRO A 42 19.17 -12.69 -1.76
C PRO A 42 19.14 -11.71 -2.96
N ALA A 43 18.28 -11.94 -3.97
CA ALA A 43 18.10 -11.02 -5.08
C ALA A 43 17.48 -9.69 -4.62
N LEU A 44 16.46 -9.74 -3.74
CA LEU A 44 15.90 -8.55 -3.09
C LEU A 44 16.98 -7.80 -2.30
N ASN A 45 17.80 -8.51 -1.52
CA ASN A 45 18.85 -7.88 -0.72
C ASN A 45 19.84 -7.10 -1.62
N ARG A 46 20.26 -7.68 -2.76
CA ARG A 46 21.14 -6.99 -3.71
C ARG A 46 20.49 -5.75 -4.32
N LEU A 47 19.24 -5.88 -4.75
CA LEU A 47 18.47 -4.80 -5.37
C LEU A 47 18.30 -3.60 -4.42
N TYR A 48 17.87 -3.87 -3.19
CA TYR A 48 17.64 -2.81 -2.19
C TYR A 48 18.94 -2.18 -1.71
N ARG A 49 20.02 -2.97 -1.60
CA ARG A 49 21.35 -2.44 -1.32
C ARG A 49 21.79 -1.46 -2.42
N ALA A 50 21.63 -1.81 -3.69
CA ALA A 50 22.01 -0.93 -4.80
C ALA A 50 21.26 0.41 -4.75
N TRP A 51 19.96 0.41 -4.46
CA TRP A 51 19.21 1.67 -4.28
C TRP A 51 19.69 2.47 -3.06
N ALA A 52 19.92 1.81 -1.93
CA ALA A 52 20.39 2.47 -0.72
C ALA A 52 21.78 3.10 -0.90
N GLU A 53 22.72 2.37 -1.49
CA GLU A 53 24.06 2.83 -1.80
C GLU A 53 24.07 3.90 -2.91
N GLY A 54 23.08 3.87 -3.83
CA GLY A 54 22.82 4.90 -4.84
C GLY A 54 22.34 6.25 -4.29
N GLY A 55 22.18 6.39 -2.97
CA GLY A 55 21.95 7.67 -2.32
C GLY A 55 20.49 8.04 -2.09
N ILE A 56 19.52 7.15 -2.35
CA ILE A 56 18.10 7.41 -2.09
C ILE A 56 17.83 7.72 -0.60
N GLY A 57 16.97 8.69 -0.31
CA GLY A 57 16.61 9.05 1.07
C GLY A 57 15.61 8.08 1.69
N LEU A 58 14.54 7.77 0.95
CA LEU A 58 13.51 6.81 1.36
C LEU A 58 13.25 5.81 0.23
N CYS A 59 13.34 4.53 0.55
CA CYS A 59 13.00 3.43 -0.34
C CYS A 59 11.78 2.69 0.20
N VAL A 60 10.69 2.64 -0.57
CA VAL A 60 9.50 1.85 -0.23
C VAL A 60 9.56 0.54 -1.01
N THR A 61 9.35 -0.60 -0.32
CA THR A 61 9.34 -1.92 -0.96
C THR A 61 8.19 -2.07 -1.94
N GLY A 62 8.26 -3.04 -2.82
CA GLY A 62 7.08 -3.55 -3.49
C GLY A 62 6.05 -4.07 -2.48
N ASN A 63 4.87 -4.36 -2.96
CA ASN A 63 3.73 -4.76 -2.14
C ASN A 63 4.00 -6.10 -1.41
N VAL A 64 4.14 -6.03 -0.10
CA VAL A 64 4.28 -7.18 0.78
C VAL A 64 2.90 -7.60 1.30
N MET A 65 2.54 -8.87 1.08
CA MET A 65 1.24 -9.38 1.47
C MET A 65 1.17 -9.70 2.97
N VAL A 66 0.01 -9.47 3.59
CA VAL A 66 -0.23 -9.77 5.01
C VAL A 66 -0.90 -11.13 5.23
N ASP A 67 -1.17 -11.87 4.15
CA ASP A 67 -1.82 -13.20 4.16
C ASP A 67 -1.28 -14.03 2.99
N LEU A 68 -0.69 -15.20 3.26
CA LEU A 68 -0.17 -16.11 2.22
C LEU A 68 -1.28 -16.67 1.32
N ARG A 69 -2.53 -16.67 1.79
CA ARG A 69 -3.71 -17.11 1.00
C ARG A 69 -4.22 -16.04 0.04
N ALA A 70 -3.62 -14.85 0.05
CA ALA A 70 -4.06 -13.70 -0.74
C ALA A 70 -2.86 -13.01 -1.40
N LEU A 71 -2.36 -13.62 -2.45
CA LEU A 71 -1.26 -13.10 -3.26
C LEU A 71 -1.81 -12.25 -4.40
N GLY A 72 -1.17 -11.13 -4.69
CA GLY A 72 -1.45 -10.28 -5.86
C GLY A 72 -0.70 -10.73 -7.10
N GLU A 73 0.48 -11.34 -6.92
CA GLU A 73 1.37 -11.79 -7.99
C GLU A 73 2.20 -12.99 -7.50
N PRO A 74 2.64 -13.87 -8.41
CA PRO A 74 3.64 -14.87 -8.05
C PRO A 74 4.91 -14.19 -7.54
N GLY A 75 5.53 -14.75 -6.50
CA GLY A 75 6.76 -14.20 -5.93
C GLY A 75 6.57 -12.95 -5.06
N ASN A 76 5.35 -12.67 -4.61
CA ASN A 76 5.16 -11.69 -3.53
C ASN A 76 5.88 -12.15 -2.26
N VAL A 77 6.48 -11.20 -1.53
CA VAL A 77 6.87 -11.45 -0.14
C VAL A 77 5.63 -11.38 0.74
N VAL A 78 5.58 -12.24 1.76
CA VAL A 78 4.47 -12.32 2.72
C VAL A 78 5.00 -12.17 4.14
N ILE A 79 4.32 -11.39 4.96
CA ILE A 79 4.61 -11.23 6.39
C ILE A 79 3.32 -11.48 7.17
N GLU A 80 3.03 -12.74 7.50
CA GLU A 80 1.90 -13.09 8.38
C GLU A 80 2.35 -13.59 9.76
N ASP A 81 3.62 -14.01 9.86
CA ASP A 81 4.29 -14.40 11.10
C ASP A 81 5.80 -14.19 11.00
N ALA A 82 6.54 -14.61 12.03
CA ALA A 82 7.99 -14.45 12.12
C ALA A 82 8.80 -15.60 11.49
N ALA A 83 8.18 -16.50 10.72
CA ALA A 83 8.87 -17.66 10.15
C ALA A 83 10.08 -17.28 9.28
N HIS A 84 10.00 -16.14 8.58
CA HIS A 84 11.06 -15.65 7.72
C HIS A 84 11.85 -14.46 8.31
N LEU A 85 11.85 -14.29 9.64
CA LEU A 85 12.43 -13.12 10.31
C LEU A 85 13.91 -12.91 9.94
N ALA A 86 14.73 -13.94 9.90
CA ALA A 86 16.15 -13.82 9.55
C ALA A 86 16.35 -13.30 8.10
N ALA A 87 15.55 -13.74 7.15
CA ALA A 87 15.59 -13.26 5.77
C ALA A 87 15.09 -11.81 5.67
N LEU A 88 14.07 -11.45 6.44
CA LEU A 88 13.56 -10.06 6.55
C LEU A 88 14.64 -9.14 7.16
N GLN A 89 15.37 -9.58 8.18
CA GLN A 89 16.49 -8.86 8.79
C GLN A 89 17.61 -8.61 7.77
N ALA A 90 17.96 -9.61 6.96
CA ALA A 90 18.95 -9.45 5.91
C ALA A 90 18.51 -8.44 4.85
N TRP A 91 17.23 -8.45 4.49
CA TRP A 91 16.65 -7.48 3.56
C TRP A 91 16.60 -6.06 4.15
N ALA A 92 16.15 -5.92 5.40
CA ALA A 92 16.14 -4.64 6.11
C ALA A 92 17.55 -4.03 6.18
N LYS A 93 18.56 -4.83 6.60
CA LYS A 93 19.96 -4.41 6.65
C LYS A 93 20.48 -3.93 5.28
N ALA A 94 20.11 -4.61 4.21
CA ALA A 94 20.50 -4.20 2.85
C ALA A 94 19.81 -2.89 2.43
N GLY A 95 18.50 -2.75 2.68
CA GLY A 95 17.71 -1.59 2.30
C GLY A 95 17.97 -0.34 3.14
N THR A 96 18.52 -0.49 4.35
CA THR A 96 18.88 0.63 5.23
C THR A 96 20.36 1.03 5.14
N ALA A 97 21.13 0.42 4.24
CA ALA A 97 22.51 0.82 4.00
C ALA A 97 22.61 2.32 3.68
N ASN A 98 23.78 2.90 3.97
CA ASN A 98 24.06 4.32 3.71
C ASN A 98 23.01 5.30 4.34
N GLY A 99 22.43 4.95 5.49
CA GLY A 99 21.44 5.79 6.19
C GLY A 99 20.11 6.00 5.45
N THR A 100 19.79 5.11 4.51
CA THR A 100 18.50 5.13 3.79
C THR A 100 17.38 4.68 4.71
N GLN A 101 16.24 5.39 4.69
CA GLN A 101 14.99 4.90 5.24
C GLN A 101 14.44 3.81 4.31
N CYS A 102 14.12 2.62 4.85
CA CYS A 102 13.52 1.53 4.09
C CYS A 102 12.19 1.12 4.73
N TRP A 103 11.08 1.39 4.03
CA TRP A 103 9.73 1.12 4.52
C TRP A 103 9.10 -0.03 3.76
N VAL A 104 8.39 -0.90 4.47
CA VAL A 104 7.66 -2.00 3.84
C VAL A 104 6.25 -1.56 3.47
N GLN A 105 5.88 -1.70 2.19
CA GLN A 105 4.49 -1.49 1.79
C GLN A 105 3.67 -2.73 2.10
N LEU A 106 2.76 -2.63 3.07
CA LEU A 106 1.83 -3.69 3.46
C LEU A 106 0.57 -3.66 2.60
N ASN A 107 0.21 -4.81 2.05
CA ASN A 107 -0.90 -4.95 1.11
C ASN A 107 -1.73 -6.20 1.34
N HIS A 108 -2.96 -6.17 0.83
CA HIS A 108 -3.83 -7.31 0.57
C HIS A 108 -4.55 -7.07 -0.76
N PRO A 109 -4.52 -8.00 -1.72
CA PRO A 109 -5.01 -7.73 -3.08
C PRO A 109 -6.54 -7.55 -3.17
N GLY A 110 -7.28 -8.10 -2.19
CA GLY A 110 -8.72 -8.10 -2.30
C GLY A 110 -9.19 -8.82 -3.57
N LYS A 111 -10.12 -8.21 -4.32
CA LYS A 111 -10.61 -8.77 -5.59
C LYS A 111 -9.56 -8.81 -6.71
N GLN A 112 -8.44 -8.09 -6.57
CA GLN A 112 -7.34 -8.06 -7.55
C GLN A 112 -6.35 -9.24 -7.41
N ALA A 113 -6.78 -10.33 -6.81
CA ALA A 113 -6.05 -11.59 -6.79
C ALA A 113 -6.29 -12.36 -8.11
N PRO A 114 -5.24 -12.67 -8.90
CA PRO A 114 -5.39 -13.40 -10.15
C PRO A 114 -6.02 -14.79 -9.97
N ARG A 115 -6.80 -15.22 -10.97
CA ARG A 115 -7.33 -16.59 -11.00
C ARG A 115 -6.22 -17.63 -10.93
N GLY A 116 -6.43 -18.68 -10.16
CA GLY A 116 -5.49 -19.81 -10.05
C GLY A 116 -4.28 -19.53 -9.16
N LEU A 117 -4.07 -18.29 -8.74
CA LEU A 117 -3.00 -17.96 -7.79
C LEU A 117 -3.42 -18.22 -6.34
N ASN A 118 -4.69 -17.92 -6.02
CA ASN A 118 -5.27 -18.11 -4.70
C ASN A 118 -6.47 -19.06 -4.75
N HIS A 119 -6.70 -19.78 -3.67
CA HIS A 119 -7.85 -20.67 -3.54
C HIS A 119 -9.18 -19.89 -3.53
N GLU A 120 -9.21 -18.74 -2.88
CA GLU A 120 -10.38 -17.88 -2.75
C GLU A 120 -9.99 -16.42 -2.93
N THR A 121 -10.90 -15.63 -3.50
CA THR A 121 -10.77 -14.18 -3.63
C THR A 121 -11.83 -13.51 -2.77
N VAL A 122 -11.44 -12.55 -1.95
CA VAL A 122 -12.32 -11.83 -1.02
C VAL A 122 -12.28 -10.33 -1.27
N ALA A 123 -13.38 -9.64 -0.92
CA ALA A 123 -13.50 -8.19 -1.04
C ALA A 123 -14.49 -7.63 -0.01
N PRO A 124 -14.65 -6.31 0.14
CA PRO A 124 -15.70 -5.75 0.99
C PRO A 124 -17.10 -6.23 0.62
N SER A 125 -17.37 -6.38 -0.69
CA SER A 125 -18.62 -6.88 -1.26
C SER A 125 -18.34 -7.74 -2.49
N ALA A 126 -19.28 -8.61 -2.86
CA ALA A 126 -19.15 -9.53 -3.99
C ALA A 126 -19.35 -8.82 -5.36
N VAL A 127 -18.61 -7.74 -5.60
CA VAL A 127 -18.67 -6.97 -6.84
C VAL A 127 -17.64 -7.53 -7.83
N PRO A 128 -18.08 -8.14 -8.95
CA PRO A 128 -17.17 -8.68 -9.95
C PRO A 128 -16.42 -7.57 -10.68
N PHE A 129 -15.36 -7.93 -11.38
CA PHE A 129 -14.78 -7.05 -12.40
C PHE A 129 -15.70 -6.94 -13.63
N ARG A 130 -15.50 -5.89 -14.41
CA ARG A 130 -16.13 -5.77 -15.74
C ARG A 130 -15.75 -6.95 -16.66
N ASP A 131 -16.51 -7.18 -17.70
CA ASP A 131 -16.46 -8.43 -18.48
C ASP A 131 -15.10 -8.73 -19.11
N ASP A 132 -14.38 -7.72 -19.56
CA ASP A 132 -13.05 -7.86 -20.17
C ASP A 132 -11.95 -8.32 -19.17
N LEU A 133 -12.16 -8.14 -17.88
CA LEU A 133 -11.24 -8.55 -16.81
C LEU A 133 -11.64 -9.87 -16.13
N LYS A 134 -12.85 -10.38 -16.37
CA LYS A 134 -13.35 -11.63 -15.76
C LYS A 134 -12.53 -12.88 -16.13
N ALA A 135 -11.82 -12.86 -17.25
CA ALA A 135 -10.92 -13.94 -17.62
C ALA A 135 -9.73 -14.06 -16.63
N PHE A 136 -9.28 -12.94 -16.08
CA PHE A 136 -8.10 -12.87 -15.22
C PHE A 136 -8.44 -12.91 -13.74
N PHE A 137 -9.65 -12.47 -13.34
CA PHE A 137 -10.04 -12.34 -11.94
C PHE A 137 -11.37 -13.06 -11.66
N ALA A 138 -11.44 -13.72 -10.50
CA ALA A 138 -12.68 -14.35 -10.04
C ALA A 138 -13.62 -13.29 -9.44
N THR A 139 -14.92 -13.58 -9.42
CA THR A 139 -15.86 -12.83 -8.58
C THR A 139 -15.50 -13.06 -7.12
N PRO A 140 -15.25 -12.01 -6.33
CA PRO A 140 -14.87 -12.18 -4.95
C PRO A 140 -16.07 -12.58 -4.09
N ARG A 141 -15.80 -13.28 -2.98
CA ARG A 141 -16.75 -13.42 -1.87
C ARG A 141 -16.68 -12.15 -0.99
N ALA A 142 -17.83 -11.72 -0.49
CA ALA A 142 -17.87 -10.66 0.51
C ALA A 142 -17.27 -11.13 1.86
N LEU A 143 -16.41 -10.31 2.45
CA LEU A 143 -15.85 -10.52 3.78
C LEU A 143 -16.95 -10.39 4.85
N THR A 144 -16.97 -11.28 5.83
CA THR A 144 -17.73 -11.10 7.08
C THR A 144 -17.11 -10.02 7.96
N GLY A 145 -17.86 -9.44 8.89
CA GLY A 145 -17.30 -8.46 9.83
C GLY A 145 -16.18 -9.04 10.72
N ALA A 146 -16.24 -10.34 11.03
CA ALA A 146 -15.17 -11.02 11.77
C ALA A 146 -13.86 -11.11 10.95
N GLU A 147 -13.98 -11.45 9.66
CA GLU A 147 -12.82 -11.49 8.75
C GLU A 147 -12.21 -10.11 8.52
N VAL A 148 -13.04 -9.06 8.43
CA VAL A 148 -12.54 -7.67 8.35
C VAL A 148 -11.70 -7.33 9.58
N ARG A 149 -12.17 -7.64 10.78
CA ARG A 149 -11.40 -7.44 12.02
C ARG A 149 -10.12 -8.28 12.08
N ALA A 150 -10.17 -9.51 11.61
CA ALA A 150 -8.99 -10.38 11.52
C ALA A 150 -7.93 -9.82 10.55
N LEU A 151 -8.34 -9.25 9.41
CA LEU A 151 -7.44 -8.59 8.48
C LEU A 151 -6.79 -7.34 9.09
N VAL A 152 -7.56 -6.50 9.81
CA VAL A 152 -6.99 -5.37 10.57
C VAL A 152 -5.89 -5.85 11.51
N ALA A 153 -6.12 -6.93 12.25
CA ALA A 153 -5.12 -7.50 13.16
C ALA A 153 -3.87 -8.02 12.42
N ARG A 154 -4.03 -8.61 11.21
CA ARG A 154 -2.91 -9.07 10.38
C ARG A 154 -2.00 -7.91 9.96
N PHE A 155 -2.55 -6.77 9.53
CA PHE A 155 -1.75 -5.57 9.22
C PHE A 155 -0.93 -5.10 10.43
N GLY A 156 -1.53 -5.05 11.61
CA GLY A 156 -0.82 -4.71 12.86
C GLY A 156 0.29 -5.69 13.19
N LYS A 157 0.03 -7.00 13.09
CA LYS A 157 1.01 -8.07 13.34
C LYS A 157 2.18 -7.97 12.35
N ALA A 158 1.88 -7.84 11.05
CA ALA A 158 2.88 -7.68 10.01
C ALA A 158 3.81 -6.48 10.28
N ALA A 159 3.23 -5.31 10.63
CA ALA A 159 4.01 -4.12 10.96
C ALA A 159 4.92 -4.32 12.18
N GLY A 160 4.46 -5.03 13.21
CA GLY A 160 5.30 -5.41 14.36
C GLY A 160 6.51 -6.24 13.95
N ILE A 161 6.33 -7.21 13.07
CA ILE A 161 7.41 -8.05 12.53
C ILE A 161 8.36 -7.22 11.65
N VAL A 162 7.83 -6.31 10.82
CA VAL A 162 8.63 -5.37 10.03
C VAL A 162 9.56 -4.55 10.92
N LYS A 163 9.05 -4.01 12.02
CA LYS A 163 9.85 -3.27 13.01
C LYS A 163 10.91 -4.18 13.64
N GLN A 164 10.54 -5.40 14.05
CA GLN A 164 11.46 -6.38 14.64
C GLN A 164 12.58 -6.79 13.66
N ALA A 165 12.28 -6.82 12.35
CA ALA A 165 13.26 -7.11 11.31
C ALA A 165 14.27 -5.97 11.07
N GLY A 166 14.01 -4.76 11.57
CA GLY A 166 14.92 -3.63 11.44
C GLY A 166 14.63 -2.70 10.25
N PHE A 167 13.47 -2.83 9.61
CA PHE A 167 12.98 -1.79 8.69
C PHE A 167 12.63 -0.53 9.47
N THR A 168 12.69 0.61 8.81
CA THR A 168 12.56 1.92 9.46
C THR A 168 11.16 2.53 9.37
N GLY A 169 10.20 1.85 8.77
CA GLY A 169 8.82 2.28 8.68
C GLY A 169 7.97 1.32 7.85
N VAL A 170 6.68 1.64 7.74
CA VAL A 170 5.73 0.93 6.88
C VAL A 170 4.91 1.92 6.06
N GLN A 171 4.42 1.47 4.89
CA GLN A 171 3.43 2.17 4.10
C GLN A 171 2.20 1.28 3.92
N ILE A 172 1.01 1.80 4.22
CA ILE A 172 -0.26 1.14 3.92
C ILE A 172 -0.53 1.30 2.41
N HIS A 173 -0.82 0.21 1.70
CA HIS A 173 -1.27 0.31 0.33
C HIS A 173 -2.77 0.59 0.27
N GLY A 174 -3.13 1.88 0.18
CA GLY A 174 -4.51 2.38 0.12
C GLY A 174 -4.95 2.83 -1.28
N ALA A 175 -4.26 2.37 -2.34
CA ALA A 175 -4.46 2.83 -3.71
C ALA A 175 -4.69 1.69 -4.70
N HIS A 176 -4.92 2.04 -5.97
CA HIS A 176 -4.91 1.17 -7.15
C HIS A 176 -5.96 0.06 -7.17
N GLY A 177 -7.01 0.16 -6.34
CA GLY A 177 -8.07 -0.84 -6.30
C GLY A 177 -7.72 -2.12 -5.50
N TYR A 178 -6.66 -2.11 -4.67
CA TYR A 178 -6.40 -3.17 -3.69
C TYR A 178 -7.35 -3.08 -2.50
N LEU A 179 -7.29 -3.99 -1.54
CA LEU A 179 -8.34 -4.16 -0.51
C LEU A 179 -8.68 -2.87 0.24
N VAL A 180 -7.69 -2.10 0.69
CA VAL A 180 -7.94 -0.83 1.40
C VAL A 180 -8.65 0.18 0.49
N SER A 181 -8.21 0.30 -0.76
CA SER A 181 -8.87 1.12 -1.78
C SER A 181 -10.30 0.64 -2.07
N GLN A 182 -10.54 -0.70 -2.12
CA GLN A 182 -11.87 -1.27 -2.29
C GLN A 182 -12.80 -0.90 -1.14
N PHE A 183 -12.33 -0.85 0.12
CA PHE A 183 -13.13 -0.39 1.24
C PHE A 183 -13.52 1.08 1.13
N LEU A 184 -12.62 1.93 0.65
CA LEU A 184 -12.86 3.37 0.47
C LEU A 184 -13.87 3.65 -0.65
N SER A 185 -13.85 2.85 -1.72
CA SER A 185 -14.63 3.08 -2.93
C SER A 185 -16.10 2.69 -2.78
N PRO A 186 -17.07 3.60 -3.00
CA PRO A 186 -18.49 3.24 -2.98
C PRO A 186 -18.88 2.28 -4.10
N HIS A 187 -18.10 2.20 -5.20
CA HIS A 187 -18.30 1.24 -6.28
C HIS A 187 -18.02 -0.20 -5.84
N HIS A 188 -17.01 -0.41 -4.99
CA HIS A 188 -16.57 -1.73 -4.54
C HIS A 188 -17.11 -2.13 -3.16
N ASN A 189 -17.47 -1.17 -2.33
CA ASN A 189 -17.97 -1.37 -0.98
C ASN A 189 -19.45 -1.04 -0.89
N LEU A 190 -20.28 -2.05 -1.13
CA LEU A 190 -21.76 -1.97 -1.06
C LEU A 190 -22.30 -2.42 0.31
N ARG A 191 -21.45 -2.46 1.33
CA ARG A 191 -21.84 -2.87 2.69
C ARG A 191 -22.78 -1.86 3.33
N THR A 192 -23.68 -2.36 4.17
CA THR A 192 -24.65 -1.57 4.95
C THR A 192 -24.37 -1.60 6.44
N ASP A 193 -23.33 -2.34 6.86
CA ASP A 193 -22.89 -2.45 8.24
C ASP A 193 -21.92 -1.31 8.65
N GLU A 194 -21.19 -1.54 9.73
CA GLU A 194 -20.21 -0.57 10.26
C GLU A 194 -19.00 -0.29 9.35
N TRP A 195 -18.81 -1.09 8.29
CA TRP A 195 -17.67 -1.02 7.38
C TRP A 195 -18.00 -0.42 6.00
N GLY A 196 -19.26 0.00 5.78
CA GLY A 196 -19.71 0.53 4.49
C GLY A 196 -20.92 1.46 4.59
N GLY A 197 -21.38 1.96 3.45
CA GLY A 197 -22.46 2.95 3.35
C GLY A 197 -21.90 4.37 3.29
N SER A 198 -21.79 5.10 4.40
CA SER A 198 -21.27 6.47 4.38
C SER A 198 -19.74 6.52 4.16
N PRO A 199 -19.20 7.66 3.68
CA PRO A 199 -17.75 7.84 3.52
C PRO A 199 -16.96 7.54 4.81
N GLU A 200 -17.46 7.92 5.98
CA GLU A 200 -16.83 7.67 7.27
C GLU A 200 -16.75 6.16 7.57
N LYS A 201 -17.83 5.43 7.29
CA LYS A 201 -17.85 3.98 7.50
C LYS A 201 -16.95 3.24 6.51
N ARG A 202 -16.91 3.68 5.23
CA ARG A 202 -15.98 3.11 4.26
C ARG A 202 -14.52 3.36 4.64
N ARG A 203 -14.20 4.53 5.19
CA ARG A 203 -12.87 4.89 5.70
C ARG A 203 -12.49 4.11 6.96
N ARG A 204 -13.43 3.54 7.70
CA ARG A 204 -13.20 2.87 8.98
C ARG A 204 -12.14 1.76 8.87
N PHE A 205 -12.18 0.92 7.84
CA PHE A 205 -11.18 -0.14 7.67
C PHE A 205 -9.75 0.40 7.64
N LEU A 206 -9.50 1.43 6.85
CA LEU A 206 -8.20 2.10 6.79
C LEU A 206 -7.78 2.65 8.17
N MET A 207 -8.69 3.33 8.85
CA MET A 207 -8.39 3.94 10.16
C MET A 207 -8.09 2.89 11.23
N GLU A 208 -8.78 1.75 11.22
CA GLU A 208 -8.51 0.64 12.14
C GLU A 208 -7.17 -0.06 11.79
N VAL A 209 -6.83 -0.22 10.50
CA VAL A 209 -5.52 -0.70 10.06
C VAL A 209 -4.42 0.24 10.57
N TYR A 210 -4.55 1.55 10.37
CA TYR A 210 -3.60 2.54 10.89
C TYR A 210 -3.42 2.42 12.40
N ARG A 211 -4.52 2.35 13.16
CA ARG A 211 -4.48 2.21 14.63
C ARG A 211 -3.82 0.91 15.08
N ALA A 212 -4.11 -0.21 14.40
CA ALA A 212 -3.49 -1.50 14.68
C ALA A 212 -1.98 -1.48 14.44
N ILE A 213 -1.53 -0.86 13.35
CA ILE A 213 -0.12 -0.67 13.04
C ILE A 213 0.54 0.22 14.11
N ARG A 214 -0.05 1.39 14.42
CA ARG A 214 0.48 2.31 15.43
C ARG A 214 0.56 1.66 16.81
N LYS A 215 -0.43 0.87 17.19
CA LYS A 215 -0.41 0.08 18.45
C LYS A 215 0.74 -0.93 18.49
N ALA A 216 1.00 -1.61 17.37
CA ALA A 216 2.05 -2.63 17.29
C ALA A 216 3.46 -2.03 17.21
N THR A 217 3.62 -0.85 16.65
CA THR A 217 4.93 -0.26 16.36
C THR A 217 5.31 0.89 17.29
N GLY A 218 4.33 1.53 17.96
CA GLY A 218 4.56 2.68 18.83
C GLY A 218 4.67 4.02 18.08
N ALA A 219 4.71 5.13 18.83
CA ALA A 219 4.62 6.49 18.28
C ALA A 219 5.83 6.88 17.41
N GLY A 220 7.03 6.43 17.75
CA GLY A 220 8.27 6.79 17.04
C GLY A 220 8.52 6.03 15.74
N PHE A 221 7.66 5.07 15.35
CA PHE A 221 7.86 4.31 14.12
C PHE A 221 7.05 4.92 12.97
N PRO A 222 7.70 5.34 11.87
CA PRO A 222 7.03 5.99 10.75
C PRO A 222 5.95 5.11 10.10
N ILE A 223 4.79 5.69 9.85
CA ILE A 223 3.69 5.08 9.11
C ILE A 223 3.28 6.00 7.98
N GLY A 224 3.40 5.53 6.74
CA GLY A 224 2.89 6.22 5.56
C GLY A 224 1.68 5.50 4.95
N ILE A 225 1.12 6.14 3.94
CA ILE A 225 0.09 5.56 3.08
C ILE A 225 0.34 5.97 1.63
N LYS A 226 0.08 5.04 0.70
CA LYS A 226 -0.19 5.38 -0.70
C LYS A 226 -1.70 5.41 -0.88
N LEU A 227 -2.26 6.56 -1.31
CA LEU A 227 -3.69 6.80 -1.42
C LEU A 227 -4.03 7.32 -2.82
N ASN A 228 -5.14 6.85 -3.39
CA ASN A 228 -5.67 7.44 -4.61
C ASN A 228 -6.17 8.87 -4.36
N SER A 229 -5.85 9.80 -5.25
CA SER A 229 -6.56 11.08 -5.35
C SER A 229 -8.01 10.87 -5.78
N ALA A 230 -8.22 9.91 -6.71
CA ALA A 230 -9.52 9.40 -7.13
C ALA A 230 -9.34 8.04 -7.81
N ASP A 231 -10.42 7.26 -7.90
CA ASP A 231 -10.41 6.00 -8.67
C ASP A 231 -10.48 6.25 -10.19
N PHE A 232 -10.83 7.47 -10.61
CA PHE A 232 -11.13 7.85 -12.00
C PHE A 232 -12.18 6.93 -12.65
N GLN A 233 -13.11 6.45 -11.84
CA GLN A 233 -14.17 5.52 -12.19
C GLN A 233 -15.52 6.10 -11.76
N ARG A 234 -16.55 5.98 -12.62
CA ARG A 234 -17.89 6.44 -12.29
C ARG A 234 -18.42 5.70 -11.04
N GLY A 235 -18.84 6.48 -10.03
CA GLY A 235 -19.30 5.94 -8.76
C GLY A 235 -18.18 5.34 -7.88
N GLY A 236 -16.91 5.61 -8.21
CA GLY A 236 -15.75 5.25 -7.39
C GLY A 236 -15.40 6.30 -6.33
N PHE A 237 -14.27 6.12 -5.69
CA PHE A 237 -13.70 7.06 -4.71
C PHE A 237 -13.36 8.38 -5.37
N THR A 238 -13.83 9.50 -4.79
CA THR A 238 -13.72 10.85 -5.34
C THR A 238 -12.57 11.65 -4.75
N GLU A 239 -12.19 12.76 -5.39
CA GLU A 239 -11.18 13.68 -4.87
C GLU A 239 -11.59 14.29 -3.52
N GLU A 240 -12.88 14.60 -3.33
CA GLU A 240 -13.42 15.12 -2.08
C GLU A 240 -13.26 14.09 -0.95
N GLU A 241 -13.65 12.84 -1.20
CA GLU A 241 -13.49 11.74 -0.24
C GLU A 241 -12.02 11.46 0.07
N SER A 242 -11.12 11.64 -0.91
CA SER A 242 -9.68 11.54 -0.73
C SER A 242 -9.17 12.63 0.22
N LEU A 243 -9.55 13.88 0.00
CA LEU A 243 -9.19 14.99 0.89
C LEU A 243 -9.69 14.79 2.32
N ASP A 244 -10.91 14.28 2.51
CA ASP A 244 -11.45 13.98 3.83
C ASP A 244 -10.71 12.81 4.49
N THR A 245 -10.27 11.84 3.70
CA THR A 245 -9.43 10.73 4.18
C THR A 245 -8.05 11.23 4.61
N ILE A 246 -7.43 12.12 3.84
CA ILE A 246 -6.17 12.78 4.17
C ILE A 246 -6.29 13.56 5.48
N ARG A 247 -7.34 14.36 5.64
CA ARG A 247 -7.59 15.13 6.87
C ARG A 247 -7.72 14.21 8.09
N ALA A 248 -8.49 13.12 7.96
CA ALA A 248 -8.65 12.16 9.04
C ALA A 248 -7.34 11.46 9.43
N LEU A 249 -6.51 11.09 8.45
CA LEU A 249 -5.20 10.50 8.69
C LEU A 249 -4.20 11.51 9.30
N ALA A 250 -4.21 12.75 8.84
CA ALA A 250 -3.38 13.83 9.40
C ALA A 250 -3.72 14.07 10.87
N HIS A 251 -5.01 14.15 11.22
CA HIS A 251 -5.45 14.25 12.62
C HIS A 251 -5.06 13.03 13.47
N ALA A 252 -4.98 11.84 12.86
CA ALA A 252 -4.54 10.63 13.53
C ALA A 252 -3.01 10.54 13.69
N GLY A 253 -2.23 11.41 13.04
CA GLY A 253 -0.76 11.48 13.12
C GLY A 253 -0.06 10.56 12.14
N ILE A 254 -0.55 10.45 10.88
CA ILE A 254 0.19 9.80 9.78
C ILE A 254 1.46 10.59 9.45
N ASP A 255 2.53 9.90 9.09
CA ASP A 255 3.84 10.53 8.89
C ASP A 255 4.13 10.94 7.44
N LEU A 256 3.56 10.21 6.47
CA LEU A 256 3.74 10.48 5.04
C LEU A 256 2.52 10.03 4.24
N ILE A 257 2.09 10.86 3.28
CA ILE A 257 1.05 10.50 2.31
C ILE A 257 1.63 10.59 0.91
N GLU A 258 1.62 9.47 0.20
CA GLU A 258 1.97 9.38 -1.21
C GLU A 258 0.68 9.38 -2.04
N ILE A 259 0.50 10.39 -2.87
CA ILE A 259 -0.69 10.52 -3.73
C ILE A 259 -0.49 9.74 -5.02
N SER A 260 -1.49 8.93 -5.34
CA SER A 260 -1.57 8.13 -6.56
C SER A 260 -2.98 8.23 -7.16
N GLY A 261 -3.39 7.32 -8.04
CA GLY A 261 -4.74 7.33 -8.61
C GLY A 261 -5.02 6.16 -9.54
N GLY A 262 -6.30 5.91 -9.78
CA GLY A 262 -6.77 4.86 -10.67
C GLY A 262 -6.88 3.47 -10.05
N THR A 263 -7.44 2.55 -10.82
CA THR A 263 -7.64 1.14 -10.49
C THR A 263 -7.41 0.30 -11.75
N TYR A 264 -7.40 -1.03 -11.63
CA TYR A 264 -7.33 -1.92 -12.81
C TYR A 264 -8.55 -1.78 -13.73
N GLU A 265 -9.68 -1.30 -13.22
CA GLU A 265 -10.89 -1.03 -14.01
C GLU A 265 -10.88 0.36 -14.66
N SER A 266 -10.03 1.26 -14.19
CA SER A 266 -9.80 2.59 -14.77
C SER A 266 -8.29 2.82 -14.93
N PRO A 267 -7.69 2.33 -16.03
CA PRO A 267 -6.24 2.33 -16.24
C PRO A 267 -5.67 3.71 -16.62
N ALA A 268 -6.34 4.80 -16.25
CA ALA A 268 -5.85 6.17 -16.49
C ALA A 268 -4.41 6.38 -15.98
N MET A 269 -4.02 5.65 -14.91
CA MET A 269 -2.66 5.65 -14.38
C MET A 269 -1.62 5.06 -15.36
N THR A 270 -2.03 4.25 -16.33
CA THR A 270 -1.14 3.67 -17.36
C THR A 270 -1.09 4.47 -18.66
N GLY A 271 -1.77 5.62 -18.71
CA GLY A 271 -1.88 6.45 -19.90
C GLY A 271 -2.82 5.90 -20.98
N VAL A 272 -3.47 4.77 -20.74
CA VAL A 272 -4.46 4.20 -21.66
C VAL A 272 -5.77 4.96 -21.51
N LYS A 273 -6.15 5.76 -22.53
CA LYS A 273 -7.49 6.36 -22.60
C LYS A 273 -8.47 5.25 -22.96
N SER A 274 -9.41 4.92 -22.06
CA SER A 274 -10.56 4.10 -22.46
C SER A 274 -11.38 4.89 -23.46
N GLY A 275 -11.65 4.34 -24.63
CA GLY A 275 -12.38 5.02 -25.72
C GLY A 275 -13.86 5.34 -25.40
N ARG A 276 -14.28 5.31 -24.13
CA ARG A 276 -15.65 5.53 -23.65
C ARG A 276 -15.79 6.57 -22.55
N GLU A 277 -14.71 7.14 -22.03
CA GLU A 277 -14.85 8.29 -21.12
C GLU A 277 -14.60 9.58 -21.89
N PRO A 278 -15.50 10.60 -21.74
CA PRO A 278 -15.21 11.92 -22.24
C PRO A 278 -13.90 12.38 -21.60
N ALA A 279 -12.95 12.84 -22.42
CA ALA A 279 -11.71 13.43 -21.96
C ALA A 279 -12.06 14.45 -20.87
N ARG A 280 -11.71 14.17 -19.60
CA ARG A 280 -11.70 15.25 -18.62
C ARG A 280 -10.73 16.29 -19.15
N GLU A 281 -11.21 17.49 -19.34
CA GLU A 281 -10.35 18.64 -19.57
C GLU A 281 -9.29 18.60 -18.47
N SER A 282 -8.04 18.45 -18.90
CA SER A 282 -6.91 18.62 -18.00
C SER A 282 -7.11 19.99 -17.37
N THR A 283 -7.32 20.01 -16.08
CA THR A 283 -7.28 21.26 -15.30
C THR A 283 -5.90 21.84 -15.57
N ARG A 284 -5.84 22.76 -16.52
CA ARG A 284 -4.65 23.59 -16.71
C ARG A 284 -4.51 24.35 -15.39
N GLN A 285 -3.49 23.98 -14.65
CA GLN A 285 -3.01 24.79 -13.54
C GLN A 285 -2.73 26.19 -14.09
N ARG A 286 -3.40 27.15 -13.53
CA ARG A 286 -2.95 28.54 -13.50
C ARG A 286 -2.15 28.78 -12.25
#